data_8fc24a86b5a5e72dbaabeee549fb90bb
#
_entry.id   8fc24a86b5a5e72dbaabeee549fb90bb
#
_cell.length_a   1.000
_cell.length_b   1.000
_cell.length_c   1.000
_cell.angle_alpha   90.00
_cell.angle_beta   90.00
_cell.angle_gamma   90.00
#
_symmetry.space_group_name_H-M   'P 1'
#
loop_
_entity.id
_entity.type
_entity.pdbx_description
1 polymer ?
#
loop_
_entity_poly.entity_id
_entity_poly.type
_entity_poly.pdbx_seq_one_letter_code
_entity_poly.pdbx_strand_id
1 'polypeptide(L)'
;MLENKSILEITSLIKSKEISAKEVVEFYLERIKKYNPALNAIVLQKEEEQIFHEINLKDNEDNKSKPLFGLPLACKDLFDIEGIPSTYGFPPYKNNIAKKNSLIVDRLINSGAIIIGKTNTAELGVGGHTTNRLFGPTSNPYDFSKSSAGSSGGAGAAVAAGLIPFADGTDTVSYTHLRAHET
;
A
#
# COMPACT_ATOMS: atom_id res chain seq x y z
N MET A 1 15.09 12.63 -6.17
CA MET A 1 14.09 13.63 -6.63
C MET A 1 12.75 13.52 -5.90
N LEU A 2 12.19 12.31 -5.67
CA LEU A 2 10.88 12.12 -4.97
C LEU A 2 11.01 11.83 -3.47
N GLU A 3 12.21 11.58 -2.95
CA GLU A 3 12.43 11.38 -1.51
C GLU A 3 11.95 12.61 -0.72
N ASN A 4 11.21 12.35 0.34
CA ASN A 4 10.66 13.38 1.24
C ASN A 4 9.61 14.34 0.63
N LYS A 5 9.09 14.06 -0.57
CA LYS A 5 7.99 14.84 -1.13
C LYS A 5 6.65 14.36 -0.58
N SER A 6 5.82 15.32 -0.24
CA SER A 6 4.42 15.05 0.12
C SER A 6 3.62 14.58 -1.09
N ILE A 7 2.47 13.95 -0.82
CA ILE A 7 1.51 13.55 -1.86
C ILE A 7 1.12 14.74 -2.75
N LEU A 8 0.92 15.91 -2.13
CA LEU A 8 0.52 17.13 -2.86
C LEU A 8 1.63 17.60 -3.80
N GLU A 9 2.90 17.54 -3.38
CA GLU A 9 4.03 17.87 -4.25
C GLU A 9 4.15 16.89 -5.42
N ILE A 10 4.02 15.57 -5.16
CA ILE A 10 4.10 14.54 -6.20
C ILE A 10 2.97 14.74 -7.23
N THR A 11 1.74 14.92 -6.75
CA THR A 11 0.60 15.15 -7.67
C THR A 11 0.72 16.46 -8.45
N SER A 12 1.32 17.49 -7.85
CA SER A 12 1.61 18.76 -8.56
C SER A 12 2.62 18.53 -9.69
N LEU A 13 3.71 17.80 -9.44
CA LEU A 13 4.72 17.48 -10.46
C LEU A 13 4.14 16.64 -11.61
N ILE A 14 3.23 15.70 -11.32
CA ILE A 14 2.54 14.92 -12.36
C ILE A 14 1.63 15.84 -13.19
N LYS A 15 0.86 16.71 -12.54
CA LYS A 15 -0.04 17.64 -13.22
C LYS A 15 0.69 18.67 -14.08
N SER A 16 1.84 19.17 -13.62
CA SER A 16 2.69 20.09 -14.40
C SER A 16 3.48 19.38 -15.51
N LYS A 17 3.38 18.04 -15.61
CA LYS A 17 4.13 17.20 -16.57
C LYS A 17 5.66 17.26 -16.37
N GLU A 18 6.12 17.65 -15.19
CA GLU A 18 7.54 17.60 -14.82
C GLU A 18 8.02 16.18 -14.56
N ILE A 19 7.09 15.29 -14.15
CA ILE A 19 7.32 13.86 -13.98
C ILE A 19 6.08 13.10 -14.44
N SER A 20 6.26 11.94 -15.03
CA SER A 20 5.16 11.04 -15.41
C SER A 20 4.72 10.16 -14.26
N ALA A 21 3.47 9.67 -14.31
CA ALA A 21 2.98 8.66 -13.38
C ALA A 21 3.84 7.39 -13.40
N LYS A 22 4.37 7.02 -14.58
CA LYS A 22 5.26 5.89 -14.75
C LYS A 22 6.56 6.07 -13.95
N GLU A 23 7.24 7.20 -14.09
CA GLU A 23 8.47 7.50 -13.35
C GLU A 23 8.25 7.54 -11.82
N VAL A 24 7.09 8.03 -11.37
CA VAL A 24 6.72 7.98 -9.95
C VAL A 24 6.62 6.53 -9.48
N VAL A 25 5.90 5.69 -10.21
CA VAL A 25 5.72 4.27 -9.83
C VAL A 25 7.04 3.51 -9.90
N GLU A 26 7.85 3.72 -10.93
CA GLU A 26 9.20 3.13 -11.06
C GLU A 26 10.07 3.46 -9.84
N PHE A 27 10.10 4.72 -9.42
CA PHE A 27 10.83 5.15 -8.24
C PHE A 27 10.43 4.36 -6.98
N TYR A 28 9.13 4.18 -6.74
CA TYR A 28 8.67 3.44 -5.57
C TYR A 28 8.90 1.93 -5.69
N LEU A 29 8.75 1.34 -6.88
CA LEU A 29 9.07 -0.08 -7.10
C LEU A 29 10.56 -0.40 -6.85
N GLU A 30 11.46 0.47 -7.27
CA GLU A 30 12.90 0.34 -6.97
C GLU A 30 13.17 0.41 -5.45
N ARG A 31 12.50 1.30 -4.75
CA ARG A 31 12.60 1.40 -3.29
C ARG A 31 12.07 0.14 -2.59
N ILE A 32 10.93 -0.37 -3.04
CA ILE A 32 10.37 -1.63 -2.55
C ILE A 32 11.37 -2.77 -2.75
N LYS A 33 11.91 -2.93 -3.95
CA LYS A 33 12.89 -3.96 -4.27
C LYS A 33 14.13 -3.87 -3.37
N LYS A 34 14.57 -2.67 -3.06
CA LYS A 34 15.78 -2.44 -2.26
C LYS A 34 15.57 -2.64 -0.75
N TYR A 35 14.48 -2.13 -0.20
CA TYR A 35 14.32 -2.03 1.26
C TYR A 35 13.28 -2.97 1.85
N ASN A 36 12.26 -3.37 1.08
CA ASN A 36 11.20 -4.23 1.58
C ASN A 36 11.66 -5.62 2.05
N PRO A 37 12.71 -6.26 1.48
CA PRO A 37 13.20 -7.54 1.97
C PRO A 37 13.59 -7.54 3.46
N ALA A 38 14.09 -6.41 3.98
CA ALA A 38 14.43 -6.28 5.41
C ALA A 38 13.22 -5.90 6.28
N LEU A 39 12.21 -5.25 5.69
CA LEU A 39 11.04 -4.75 6.40
C LEU A 39 9.87 -5.73 6.41
N ASN A 40 9.69 -6.47 5.32
CA ASN A 40 8.53 -7.33 5.10
C ASN A 40 7.19 -6.57 5.27
N ALA A 41 7.14 -5.37 4.70
CA ALA A 41 5.99 -4.48 4.80
C ALA A 41 4.96 -4.71 3.68
N ILE A 42 5.44 -4.98 2.45
CA ILE A 42 4.62 -5.32 1.28
C ILE A 42 4.84 -6.80 0.98
N VAL A 43 3.77 -7.59 1.07
CA VAL A 43 3.85 -9.07 1.07
C VAL A 43 3.31 -9.72 -0.20
N LEU A 44 2.50 -9.00 -0.96
CA LEU A 44 2.03 -9.39 -2.28
C LEU A 44 2.21 -8.19 -3.20
N GLN A 45 2.87 -8.41 -4.33
CA GLN A 45 3.11 -7.38 -5.35
C GLN A 45 2.54 -7.86 -6.68
N LYS A 46 1.93 -6.96 -7.44
CA LYS A 46 1.57 -7.21 -8.83
C LYS A 46 2.84 -7.28 -9.68
N GLU A 47 2.76 -8.02 -10.79
CA GLU A 47 3.82 -7.99 -11.80
C GLU A 47 3.99 -6.58 -12.37
N GLU A 48 5.22 -6.13 -12.54
CA GLU A 48 5.54 -4.79 -13.03
C GLU A 48 4.90 -4.50 -14.39
N GLU A 49 4.88 -5.49 -15.28
CA GLU A 49 4.22 -5.37 -16.59
C GLU A 49 2.73 -5.04 -16.48
N GLN A 50 2.03 -5.66 -15.53
CA GLN A 50 0.61 -5.38 -15.27
C GLN A 50 0.43 -3.95 -14.74
N ILE A 51 1.28 -3.52 -13.81
CA ILE A 51 1.25 -2.18 -13.25
C ILE A 51 1.43 -1.13 -14.35
N PHE A 52 2.45 -1.30 -15.20
CA PHE A 52 2.73 -0.35 -16.29
C PHE A 52 1.65 -0.38 -17.38
N HIS A 53 1.06 -1.53 -17.66
CA HIS A 53 -0.08 -1.61 -18.55
C HIS A 53 -1.28 -0.83 -18.01
N GLU A 54 -1.60 -0.96 -16.72
CA GLU A 54 -2.67 -0.19 -16.07
C GLU A 54 -2.41 1.33 -16.11
N ILE A 55 -1.16 1.76 -15.93
CA ILE A 55 -0.78 3.18 -16.02
C ILE A 55 -1.05 3.69 -17.45
N ASN A 56 -0.61 2.97 -18.47
CA ASN A 56 -0.80 3.37 -19.86
C ASN A 56 -2.29 3.49 -20.25
N LEU A 57 -3.13 2.56 -19.77
CA LEU A 57 -4.58 2.62 -20.00
C LEU A 57 -5.25 3.82 -19.33
N LYS A 58 -4.68 4.30 -18.23
CA LYS A 58 -5.21 5.42 -17.43
C LYS A 58 -4.60 6.77 -17.81
N ASP A 59 -3.61 6.81 -18.69
CA ASP A 59 -2.93 8.06 -19.07
C ASP A 59 -3.76 8.88 -20.08
N ASN A 60 -4.87 9.43 -19.59
CA ASN A 60 -5.74 10.35 -20.32
C ASN A 60 -6.10 11.57 -19.46
N GLU A 61 -6.57 12.65 -20.07
CA GLU A 61 -6.84 13.92 -19.38
C GLU A 61 -7.88 13.80 -18.27
N ASP A 62 -8.92 12.97 -18.44
CA ASP A 62 -9.94 12.77 -17.41
C ASP A 62 -9.35 12.15 -16.14
N ASN A 63 -8.45 11.17 -16.29
CA ASN A 63 -7.77 10.56 -15.14
C ASN A 63 -6.75 11.50 -14.50
N LYS A 64 -6.02 12.32 -15.28
CA LYS A 64 -5.03 13.29 -14.76
C LYS A 64 -5.66 14.33 -13.83
N SER A 65 -6.95 14.60 -13.97
CA SER A 65 -7.68 15.50 -13.06
C SER A 65 -7.92 14.91 -11.67
N LYS A 66 -7.84 13.58 -11.52
CA LYS A 66 -8.14 12.88 -10.27
C LYS A 66 -7.11 13.16 -9.18
N PRO A 67 -7.56 13.18 -7.90
CA PRO A 67 -6.69 13.61 -6.78
C PRO A 67 -5.50 12.69 -6.51
N LEU A 68 -5.61 11.39 -6.79
CA LEU A 68 -4.57 10.39 -6.55
C LEU A 68 -3.92 9.85 -7.83
N PHE A 69 -4.13 10.54 -8.96
CA PHE A 69 -3.61 10.07 -10.24
C PHE A 69 -2.10 9.84 -10.21
N GLY A 70 -1.70 8.62 -10.60
CA GLY A 70 -0.31 8.22 -10.72
C GLY A 70 0.39 7.88 -9.40
N LEU A 71 -0.29 7.97 -8.26
CA LEU A 71 0.28 7.59 -6.97
C LEU A 71 0.18 6.09 -6.73
N PRO A 72 1.29 5.38 -6.45
CA PRO A 72 1.26 3.97 -6.10
C PRO A 72 0.73 3.74 -4.69
N LEU A 73 -0.03 2.66 -4.53
CA LEU A 73 -0.59 2.21 -3.26
C LEU A 73 -0.53 0.69 -3.16
N ALA A 74 -0.10 0.18 -2.01
CA ALA A 74 -0.31 -1.20 -1.61
C ALA A 74 -1.37 -1.25 -0.52
N CYS A 75 -2.51 -1.90 -0.79
CA CYS A 75 -3.63 -1.99 0.15
C CYS A 75 -3.34 -3.02 1.23
N LYS A 76 -3.86 -2.80 2.43
CA LYS A 76 -3.78 -3.80 3.51
C LYS A 76 -4.40 -5.13 3.06
N ASP A 77 -3.75 -6.25 3.40
CA ASP A 77 -4.26 -7.59 3.05
C ASP A 77 -5.48 -8.03 3.90
N LEU A 78 -6.37 -7.08 4.13
CA LEU A 78 -7.75 -7.27 4.58
C LEU A 78 -8.77 -6.76 3.55
N PHE A 79 -8.29 -6.12 2.48
CA PHE A 79 -9.14 -5.65 1.40
C PHE A 79 -8.96 -6.51 0.16
N ASP A 80 -10.07 -6.92 -0.43
CA ASP A 80 -10.06 -7.66 -1.68
C ASP A 80 -9.66 -6.76 -2.83
N ILE A 81 -8.73 -7.26 -3.65
CA ILE A 81 -8.35 -6.68 -4.93
C ILE A 81 -8.60 -7.76 -5.98
N GLU A 82 -9.46 -7.49 -6.94
CA GLU A 82 -9.83 -8.45 -7.97
C GLU A 82 -8.61 -9.05 -8.66
N GLY A 83 -8.60 -10.38 -8.80
CA GLY A 83 -7.53 -11.13 -9.44
C GLY A 83 -6.28 -11.36 -8.60
N ILE A 84 -6.19 -10.80 -7.39
CA ILE A 84 -5.06 -10.98 -6.48
C ILE A 84 -5.48 -11.83 -5.26
N PRO A 85 -4.55 -12.61 -4.66
CA PRO A 85 -4.82 -13.30 -3.43
C PRO A 85 -5.24 -12.35 -2.31
N SER A 86 -6.33 -12.67 -1.63
CA SER A 86 -6.78 -12.02 -0.40
C SER A 86 -6.63 -13.01 0.73
N THR A 87 -5.45 -12.96 1.38
CA THR A 87 -5.05 -14.00 2.32
C THR A 87 -5.45 -13.67 3.76
N TYR A 88 -5.68 -12.39 4.08
CA TYR A 88 -5.94 -11.90 5.43
C TYR A 88 -4.84 -12.31 6.43
N GLY A 89 -3.62 -12.62 5.95
CA GLY A 89 -2.54 -13.20 6.75
C GLY A 89 -2.84 -14.61 7.28
N PHE A 90 -3.90 -15.29 6.80
CA PHE A 90 -4.41 -16.56 7.31
C PHE A 90 -4.11 -17.70 6.35
N PRO A 91 -3.33 -18.74 6.76
CA PRO A 91 -2.86 -19.81 5.88
C PRO A 91 -3.94 -20.51 5.05
N PRO A 92 -5.15 -20.80 5.57
CA PRO A 92 -6.21 -21.40 4.76
C PRO A 92 -6.65 -20.56 3.56
N TYR A 93 -6.43 -19.24 3.58
CA TYR A 93 -6.77 -18.33 2.48
C TYR A 93 -5.59 -17.97 1.57
N LYS A 94 -4.46 -18.67 1.68
CA LYS A 94 -3.27 -18.40 0.86
C LYS A 94 -3.56 -18.29 -0.64
N ASN A 95 -4.46 -19.12 -1.15
CA ASN A 95 -4.83 -19.17 -2.57
C ASN A 95 -6.23 -18.63 -2.84
N ASN A 96 -6.79 -17.84 -1.93
CA ASN A 96 -8.10 -17.23 -2.09
C ASN A 96 -8.01 -16.02 -3.03
N ILE A 97 -8.29 -16.22 -4.31
CA ILE A 97 -8.30 -15.14 -5.32
C ILE A 97 -9.62 -14.37 -5.22
N ALA A 98 -9.52 -13.08 -4.98
CA ALA A 98 -10.69 -12.21 -4.92
C ALA A 98 -11.37 -12.08 -6.29
N LYS A 99 -12.71 -12.20 -6.30
CA LYS A 99 -13.54 -12.11 -7.52
C LYS A 99 -14.04 -10.70 -7.81
N LYS A 100 -13.86 -9.78 -6.89
CA LYS A 100 -14.22 -8.35 -6.99
C LYS A 100 -13.42 -7.53 -6.00
N ASN A 101 -13.32 -6.26 -6.25
CA ASN A 101 -12.71 -5.32 -5.31
C ASN A 101 -13.60 -5.07 -4.09
N SER A 102 -12.98 -4.79 -2.95
CA SER A 102 -13.63 -4.12 -1.84
C SER A 102 -13.97 -2.67 -2.23
N LEU A 103 -15.04 -2.13 -1.65
CA LEU A 103 -15.51 -0.77 -1.94
C LEU A 103 -14.41 0.31 -1.80
N ILE A 104 -13.55 0.19 -0.80
CA ILE A 104 -12.44 1.13 -0.59
C ILE A 104 -11.42 1.06 -1.75
N VAL A 105 -11.13 -0.14 -2.26
CA VAL A 105 -10.22 -0.36 -3.38
C VAL A 105 -10.79 0.27 -4.64
N ASP A 106 -12.08 0.08 -4.93
CA ASP A 106 -12.75 0.74 -6.06
C ASP A 106 -12.68 2.26 -5.95
N ARG A 107 -12.91 2.82 -4.76
CA ARG A 107 -12.81 4.27 -4.53
C ARG A 107 -11.41 4.81 -4.76
N LEU A 108 -10.38 4.10 -4.31
CA LEU A 108 -8.98 4.47 -4.51
C LEU A 108 -8.60 4.42 -6.00
N ILE A 109 -8.98 3.36 -6.71
CA ILE A 109 -8.78 3.23 -8.16
C ILE A 109 -9.50 4.35 -8.91
N ASN A 110 -10.76 4.63 -8.55
CA ASN A 110 -11.55 5.70 -9.18
C ASN A 110 -10.99 7.09 -8.89
N SER A 111 -10.28 7.27 -7.77
CA SER A 111 -9.55 8.49 -7.44
C SER A 111 -8.20 8.61 -8.17
N GLY A 112 -7.81 7.62 -8.97
CA GLY A 112 -6.63 7.63 -9.81
C GLY A 112 -5.40 6.91 -9.23
N ALA A 113 -5.50 6.30 -8.04
CA ALA A 113 -4.40 5.54 -7.46
C ALA A 113 -4.05 4.30 -8.30
N ILE A 114 -2.77 3.94 -8.29
CA ILE A 114 -2.24 2.75 -8.94
C ILE A 114 -1.99 1.69 -7.87
N ILE A 115 -2.81 0.65 -7.88
CA ILE A 115 -2.65 -0.45 -6.92
C ILE A 115 -1.49 -1.34 -7.35
N ILE A 116 -0.42 -1.37 -6.53
CA ILE A 116 0.79 -2.13 -6.83
C ILE A 116 0.92 -3.45 -6.05
N GLY A 117 0.09 -3.66 -5.03
CA GLY A 117 0.17 -4.86 -4.21
C GLY A 117 -0.59 -4.77 -2.90
N LYS A 118 -0.13 -5.55 -1.91
CA LYS A 118 -0.74 -5.61 -0.58
C LYS A 118 0.28 -5.49 0.53
N THR A 119 -0.05 -4.73 1.57
CA THR A 119 0.74 -4.62 2.80
C THR A 119 0.40 -5.72 3.79
N ASN A 120 1.39 -6.09 4.60
CA ASN A 120 1.25 -7.10 5.65
C ASN A 120 0.27 -6.66 6.75
N THR A 121 -0.37 -7.62 7.37
CA THR A 121 -1.36 -7.44 8.43
C THR A 121 -1.17 -8.45 9.55
N ALA A 122 -1.70 -8.19 10.74
CA ALA A 122 -1.93 -9.26 11.71
C ALA A 122 -2.91 -10.29 11.13
N GLU A 123 -2.80 -11.56 11.52
CA GLU A 123 -3.69 -12.63 11.05
C GLU A 123 -5.16 -12.22 11.27
N LEU A 124 -5.96 -12.23 10.21
CA LEU A 124 -7.38 -11.78 10.19
C LEU A 124 -7.61 -10.35 10.72
N GLY A 125 -6.56 -9.52 10.75
CA GLY A 125 -6.62 -8.17 11.30
C GLY A 125 -6.68 -8.10 12.83
N VAL A 126 -6.54 -9.23 13.51
CA VAL A 126 -6.66 -9.32 14.98
C VAL A 126 -5.27 -9.33 15.63
N GLY A 127 -4.97 -8.31 16.41
CA GLY A 127 -3.73 -8.20 17.17
C GLY A 127 -3.01 -6.87 17.06
N GLY A 128 -2.25 -6.54 18.08
CA GLY A 128 -1.47 -5.29 18.20
C GLY A 128 -0.10 -5.33 17.50
N HIS A 129 0.25 -6.45 16.85
CA HIS A 129 1.50 -6.64 16.12
C HIS A 129 1.24 -7.24 14.75
N THR A 130 1.91 -6.69 13.74
CA THR A 130 1.80 -7.20 12.36
C THR A 130 2.74 -8.39 12.19
N THR A 131 2.16 -9.55 12.42
CA THR A 131 2.78 -10.86 12.18
C THR A 131 1.71 -11.89 11.84
N ASN A 132 2.04 -12.81 10.98
CA ASN A 132 1.17 -13.93 10.63
C ASN A 132 2.01 -15.13 10.15
N ARG A 133 1.37 -16.29 10.03
CA ARG A 133 2.04 -17.55 9.66
C ARG A 133 2.34 -17.68 8.16
N LEU A 134 1.81 -16.80 7.31
CA LEU A 134 2.09 -16.81 5.87
C LEU A 134 3.34 -16.03 5.52
N PHE A 135 3.45 -14.83 6.06
CA PHE A 135 4.46 -13.86 5.66
C PHE A 135 5.46 -13.52 6.76
N GLY A 136 5.18 -13.91 8.01
CA GLY A 136 6.01 -13.54 9.14
C GLY A 136 5.77 -12.10 9.62
N PRO A 137 6.68 -11.59 10.49
CA PRO A 137 6.56 -10.26 11.07
C PRO A 137 6.97 -9.15 10.10
N THR A 138 6.36 -7.98 10.26
CA THR A 138 6.86 -6.71 9.69
C THR A 138 7.71 -6.00 10.74
N SER A 139 8.92 -5.62 10.36
CA SER A 139 9.85 -4.90 11.23
C SER A 139 9.53 -3.41 11.28
N ASN A 140 9.90 -2.77 12.41
CA ASN A 140 9.86 -1.33 12.53
C ASN A 140 11.01 -0.71 11.70
N PRO A 141 10.75 0.24 10.78
CA PRO A 141 11.77 0.81 9.91
C PRO A 141 12.85 1.62 10.64
N TYR A 142 12.58 2.07 11.86
CA TYR A 142 13.55 2.80 12.70
C TYR A 142 14.40 1.90 13.60
N ASP A 143 13.91 0.66 13.87
CA ASP A 143 14.61 -0.32 14.68
C ASP A 143 14.12 -1.73 14.31
N PHE A 144 14.85 -2.44 13.47
CA PHE A 144 14.46 -3.76 12.94
C PHE A 144 14.31 -4.84 14.03
N SER A 145 14.80 -4.59 15.26
CA SER A 145 14.59 -5.51 16.38
C SER A 145 13.19 -5.39 16.99
N LYS A 146 12.42 -4.38 16.59
CA LYS A 146 11.10 -4.06 17.11
C LYS A 146 10.00 -4.32 16.09
N SER A 147 8.79 -4.59 16.60
CA SER A 147 7.57 -4.70 15.81
C SER A 147 7.15 -3.35 15.24
N SER A 148 6.54 -3.37 14.07
CA SER A 148 5.89 -2.22 13.44
C SER A 148 4.52 -1.87 14.07
N ALA A 149 4.16 -2.52 15.20
CA ALA A 149 2.81 -2.52 15.73
C ALA A 149 1.77 -3.13 14.75
N GLY A 150 0.48 -2.95 14.97
CA GLY A 150 -0.57 -3.58 14.15
C GLY A 150 -1.99 -3.11 14.53
N SER A 151 -2.94 -3.61 13.80
CA SER A 151 -2.91 -4.66 12.78
C SER A 151 -2.42 -4.17 11.40
N SER A 152 -2.29 -2.84 11.14
CA SER A 152 -1.87 -2.21 9.88
C SER A 152 -0.37 -1.86 9.85
N GLY A 153 0.49 -2.64 10.54
CA GLY A 153 1.91 -2.33 10.67
C GLY A 153 2.67 -2.41 9.34
N GLY A 154 2.25 -3.25 8.40
CA GLY A 154 2.79 -3.28 7.04
C GLY A 154 2.60 -1.94 6.33
N ALA A 155 1.41 -1.38 6.40
CA ALA A 155 1.08 -0.06 5.84
C ALA A 155 1.91 1.05 6.50
N GLY A 156 1.94 1.09 7.84
CA GLY A 156 2.73 2.07 8.59
C GLY A 156 4.23 1.98 8.29
N ALA A 157 4.80 0.78 8.25
CA ALA A 157 6.21 0.56 7.92
C ALA A 157 6.54 0.94 6.48
N ALA A 158 5.64 0.62 5.52
CA ALA A 158 5.84 0.96 4.11
C ALA A 158 5.89 2.47 3.88
N VAL A 159 4.98 3.23 4.52
CA VAL A 159 4.99 4.71 4.43
C VAL A 159 6.20 5.29 5.14
N ALA A 160 6.48 4.86 6.37
CA ALA A 160 7.60 5.38 7.15
C ALA A 160 8.97 5.13 6.48
N ALA A 161 9.12 4.03 5.76
CA ALA A 161 10.33 3.72 4.99
C ALA A 161 10.32 4.33 3.58
N GLY A 162 9.28 5.06 3.19
CA GLY A 162 9.14 5.64 1.86
C GLY A 162 9.03 4.61 0.74
N LEU A 163 8.44 3.44 0.99
CA LEU A 163 8.15 2.43 -0.02
C LEU A 163 6.91 2.78 -0.84
N ILE A 164 6.01 3.53 -0.28
CA ILE A 164 4.80 4.07 -0.91
C ILE A 164 4.50 5.44 -0.30
N PRO A 165 3.87 6.35 -1.03
CA PRO A 165 3.64 7.71 -0.55
C PRO A 165 2.50 7.81 0.48
N PHE A 166 1.58 6.87 0.48
CA PHE A 166 0.45 6.77 1.41
C PHE A 166 -0.04 5.34 1.49
N ALA A 167 -0.84 5.03 2.50
CA ALA A 167 -1.43 3.72 2.70
C ALA A 167 -2.82 3.82 3.33
N ASP A 168 -3.58 2.74 3.20
CA ASP A 168 -4.80 2.51 3.94
C ASP A 168 -4.52 1.80 5.27
N GLY A 169 -5.47 1.87 6.17
CA GLY A 169 -5.43 1.14 7.43
C GLY A 169 -6.82 0.86 7.96
N THR A 170 -6.95 -0.20 8.75
CA THR A 170 -8.19 -0.53 9.43
C THR A 170 -8.00 -0.44 10.93
N ASP A 171 -9.05 -0.06 11.63
CA ASP A 171 -9.12 -0.13 13.08
C ASP A 171 -10.49 -0.60 13.53
N THR A 172 -10.50 -1.53 14.49
CA THR A 172 -11.75 -2.04 15.04
C THR A 172 -12.30 -1.13 16.16
N VAL A 173 -11.41 -0.58 17.00
CA VAL A 173 -11.81 0.20 18.18
C VAL A 173 -10.81 1.29 18.54
N SER A 174 -9.50 1.02 18.38
CA SER A 174 -8.43 1.72 19.08
C SER A 174 -8.21 3.14 18.60
N TYR A 175 -8.22 3.39 17.31
CA TYR A 175 -7.89 4.71 16.77
C TYR A 175 -8.99 5.73 17.03
N THR A 176 -10.24 5.28 17.07
CA THR A 176 -11.39 6.15 17.34
C THR A 176 -11.55 6.43 18.84
N HIS A 177 -11.30 5.44 19.70
CA HIS A 177 -11.63 5.52 21.13
C HIS A 177 -10.40 5.68 22.03
N LEU A 178 -9.25 5.06 21.69
CA LEU A 178 -8.06 5.12 22.53
C LEU A 178 -7.15 6.30 22.16
N ARG A 179 -6.92 6.55 20.89
CA ARG A 179 -6.02 7.65 20.47
C ARG A 179 -6.65 9.04 20.58
N ALA A 180 -7.96 9.16 20.54
CA ALA A 180 -8.64 10.43 20.75
C ALA A 180 -8.44 11.01 22.16
N HIS A 181 -7.94 10.23 23.12
CA HIS A 181 -7.67 10.64 24.48
C HIS A 181 -6.19 10.91 24.78
N GLU A 182 -5.29 10.68 23.82
CA GLU A 182 -3.84 10.88 23.96
C GLU A 182 -3.37 12.25 23.44
N THR A 183 -4.25 13.04 22.88
CA THR A 183 -4.06 14.43 22.46
C THR A 183 -4.92 15.36 23.32
#